data_2f415893ca497946f6c135cd4f38ea58
#
_entry.id   2f415893ca497946f6c135cd4f38ea58
#
_cell.length_a   1.000
_cell.length_b   1.000
_cell.length_c   1.000
_cell.angle_alpha   90.00
_cell.angle_beta   90.00
_cell.angle_gamma   90.00
#
_symmetry.space_group_name_H-M   'P 1'
#
loop_
_entity.id
_entity.type
_entity.pdbx_description
1 polymer ?
#
loop_
_entity_poly.entity_id
_entity_poly.type
_entity_poly.pdbx_seq_one_letter_code
_entity_poly.pdbx_strand_id
1 'polypeptide(L)'
;GDLGDLYNSFLDCEEIDPSTAQNGDVILNRNGKLLKPKRLPSNLFQFRSGTGEDRCVLDCITSLQNGADLIWIETEKPHIEQIAGMVDRIREVVPNAKLAYNNSPSFNWTLNFRQQVFDAWAAEGKDVSAYDRANLMSASYDETELGTQADMWIQNFQRDSAKRAGIFHHLITLPTYHTAALSTDNLAKDYFGEMGMLGYVAGVQRKEIRQGIACVKHQNMSGSDIGDEHKEYFAGEAALKAGGKDNTMNQFSNAA
;
A
#
# COMPACT_ATOMS: atom_id res chain seq x y z
N GLY A 1 -11.54 -4.30 -2.82
CA GLY A 1 -12.14 -5.23 -1.88
C GLY A 1 -12.38 -4.58 -0.54
N ASP A 2 -13.45 -4.94 0.11
CA ASP A 2 -13.84 -4.47 1.43
C ASP A 2 -12.84 -5.00 2.48
N LEU A 3 -12.49 -4.17 3.47
CA LEU A 3 -11.69 -4.60 4.63
C LEU A 3 -12.32 -5.83 5.32
N GLY A 4 -13.66 -5.97 5.27
CA GLY A 4 -14.38 -7.14 5.74
C GLY A 4 -14.03 -8.42 4.97
N ASP A 5 -13.79 -8.33 3.67
CA ASP A 5 -13.37 -9.48 2.87
C ASP A 5 -11.96 -9.92 3.21
N LEU A 6 -11.07 -8.97 3.45
CA LEU A 6 -9.72 -9.24 3.92
C LEU A 6 -9.77 -9.92 5.30
N TYR A 7 -10.56 -9.38 6.20
CA TYR A 7 -10.73 -9.89 7.56
C TYR A 7 -11.24 -11.34 7.56
N ASN A 8 -12.29 -11.62 6.78
CA ASN A 8 -12.87 -12.97 6.70
C ASN A 8 -11.98 -13.97 5.97
N SER A 9 -11.03 -13.50 5.15
CA SER A 9 -10.03 -14.40 4.56
C SER A 9 -8.96 -14.82 5.55
N PHE A 10 -8.73 -14.04 6.61
CA PHE A 10 -7.73 -14.31 7.64
C PHE A 10 -8.30 -14.88 8.94
N LEU A 11 -9.55 -14.61 9.24
CA LEU A 11 -10.19 -15.08 10.46
C LEU A 11 -11.18 -16.19 10.12
N ASP A 12 -11.08 -17.26 10.88
CA ASP A 12 -12.10 -18.30 10.91
C ASP A 12 -13.33 -17.71 11.63
N CYS A 13 -14.40 -17.49 10.89
CA CYS A 13 -15.62 -16.90 11.40
C CYS A 13 -16.75 -17.92 11.37
N GLU A 14 -17.65 -17.85 12.32
CA GLU A 14 -18.91 -18.58 12.34
C GLU A 14 -20.09 -17.63 12.14
N GLU A 15 -21.10 -18.08 11.41
CA GLU A 15 -22.37 -17.34 11.31
C GLU A 15 -23.14 -17.50 12.61
N ILE A 16 -23.60 -16.37 13.17
CA ILE A 16 -24.34 -16.38 14.42
C ILE A 16 -25.76 -15.87 14.24
N ASP A 17 -26.66 -16.39 15.07
CA ASP A 17 -27.99 -15.80 15.26
C ASP A 17 -27.84 -14.51 16.08
N PRO A 18 -28.39 -13.38 15.63
CA PRO A 18 -28.37 -12.12 16.36
C PRO A 18 -28.83 -12.21 17.82
N SER A 19 -29.78 -13.13 18.10
CA SER A 19 -30.32 -13.34 19.44
C SER A 19 -29.35 -14.00 20.42
N THR A 20 -28.26 -14.61 19.89
CA THR A 20 -27.25 -15.28 20.71
C THR A 20 -26.03 -14.40 20.98
N ALA A 21 -25.98 -13.20 20.40
CA ALA A 21 -24.88 -12.25 20.60
C ALA A 21 -24.85 -11.76 22.04
N GLN A 22 -23.66 -11.77 22.64
CA GLN A 22 -23.43 -11.31 23.99
C GLN A 22 -22.80 -9.92 24.02
N ASN A 23 -22.97 -9.20 25.11
CA ASN A 23 -22.32 -7.90 25.29
C ASN A 23 -20.78 -8.08 25.31
N GLY A 24 -20.11 -7.37 24.40
CA GLY A 24 -18.66 -7.48 24.22
C GLY A 24 -18.22 -8.38 23.04
N ASP A 25 -19.15 -9.07 22.39
CA ASP A 25 -18.83 -9.80 21.16
C ASP A 25 -18.47 -8.85 20.02
N VAL A 26 -17.41 -9.19 19.29
CA VAL A 26 -17.09 -8.55 18.01
C VAL A 26 -17.91 -9.23 16.94
N ILE A 27 -18.80 -8.48 16.30
CA ILE A 27 -19.69 -8.99 15.26
C ILE A 27 -19.45 -8.22 13.97
N LEU A 28 -19.20 -8.97 12.89
CA LEU A 28 -19.03 -8.46 11.55
C LEU A 28 -20.32 -8.67 10.75
N ASN A 29 -20.83 -7.62 10.12
CA ASN A 29 -21.98 -7.76 9.20
C ASN A 29 -21.45 -7.82 7.77
N ARG A 30 -21.66 -8.95 7.11
CA ARG A 30 -21.26 -9.17 5.73
C ARG A 30 -22.43 -9.70 4.91
N ASN A 31 -22.85 -8.93 3.92
CA ASN A 31 -23.93 -9.30 3.00
C ASN A 31 -25.20 -9.75 3.75
N GLY A 32 -25.54 -9.08 4.83
CA GLY A 32 -26.70 -9.40 5.67
C GLY A 32 -26.51 -10.58 6.64
N LYS A 33 -25.34 -11.20 6.65
CA LYS A 33 -24.99 -12.24 7.62
C LYS A 33 -24.17 -11.67 8.76
N LEU A 34 -24.51 -12.07 9.97
CA LEU A 34 -23.72 -11.72 11.15
C LEU A 34 -22.69 -12.82 11.41
N LEU A 35 -21.43 -12.42 11.45
CA LEU A 35 -20.29 -13.32 11.63
C LEU A 35 -19.57 -12.99 12.93
N LYS A 36 -19.27 -13.99 13.72
CA LYS A 36 -18.45 -13.88 14.91
C LYS A 36 -17.08 -14.51 14.63
N PRO A 37 -15.98 -13.76 14.75
CA PRO A 37 -14.64 -14.34 14.67
C PRO A 37 -14.43 -15.35 15.79
N LYS A 38 -13.91 -16.52 15.49
CA LYS A 38 -13.51 -17.51 16.52
C LYS A 38 -12.34 -17.01 17.36
N ARG A 39 -11.59 -16.03 16.83
CA ARG A 39 -10.57 -15.28 17.56
C ARG A 39 -10.78 -13.79 17.38
N LEU A 40 -10.48 -13.03 18.41
CA LEU A 40 -10.52 -11.56 18.30
C LEU A 40 -9.45 -11.06 17.34
N PRO A 41 -9.73 -10.01 16.56
CA PRO A 41 -8.76 -9.38 15.66
C PRO A 41 -7.46 -8.96 16.34
N SER A 42 -7.52 -8.56 17.60
CA SER A 42 -6.35 -8.23 18.44
C SER A 42 -5.38 -9.40 18.65
N ASN A 43 -5.82 -10.62 18.38
CA ASN A 43 -5.02 -11.83 18.49
C ASN A 43 -4.45 -12.31 17.16
N LEU A 44 -4.50 -11.48 16.11
CA LEU A 44 -3.87 -11.77 14.84
C LEU A 44 -2.36 -11.63 14.95
N PHE A 45 -1.65 -12.73 14.80
CA PHE A 45 -0.19 -12.76 14.78
C PHE A 45 0.31 -12.77 13.35
N GLN A 46 1.04 -11.72 12.98
CA GLN A 46 1.68 -11.57 11.69
C GLN A 46 3.20 -11.61 11.87
N PHE A 47 3.87 -12.47 11.11
CA PHE A 47 5.31 -12.61 11.11
C PHE A 47 5.88 -12.34 9.72
N ARG A 48 7.10 -11.83 9.69
CA ARG A 48 7.91 -11.70 8.49
C ARG A 48 8.83 -12.92 8.39
N SER A 49 8.89 -13.53 7.20
CA SER A 49 9.87 -14.58 6.91
C SER A 49 11.29 -14.01 6.71
N GLY A 50 12.28 -14.86 6.80
CA GLY A 50 13.63 -14.54 6.36
C GLY A 50 13.73 -14.39 4.84
N THR A 51 14.81 -13.80 4.38
CA THR A 51 15.14 -13.68 2.95
C THR A 51 15.88 -14.93 2.47
N GLY A 52 15.77 -15.22 1.18
CA GLY A 52 16.27 -16.46 0.60
C GLY A 52 15.19 -17.55 0.61
N GLU A 53 15.10 -18.27 -0.51
CA GLU A 53 13.95 -19.12 -0.81
C GLU A 53 13.72 -20.21 0.26
N ASP A 54 14.75 -21.02 0.56
CA ASP A 54 14.62 -22.11 1.52
C ASP A 54 14.37 -21.61 2.93
N ARG A 55 15.02 -20.51 3.31
CA ARG A 55 14.82 -19.88 4.62
C ARG A 55 13.42 -19.32 4.76
N CYS A 56 12.90 -18.67 3.71
CA CYS A 56 11.54 -18.14 3.69
C CYS A 56 10.52 -19.27 3.89
N VAL A 57 10.65 -20.36 3.14
CA VAL A 57 9.75 -21.52 3.25
C VAL A 57 9.78 -22.11 4.65
N LEU A 58 10.98 -22.34 5.22
CA LEU A 58 11.14 -22.87 6.56
C LEU A 58 10.54 -21.97 7.64
N ASP A 59 10.82 -20.68 7.57
CA ASP A 59 10.30 -19.70 8.55
C ASP A 59 8.77 -19.61 8.47
N CYS A 60 8.20 -19.63 7.25
CA CYS A 60 6.75 -19.63 7.05
C CYS A 60 6.10 -20.86 7.69
N ILE A 61 6.60 -22.06 7.37
CA ILE A 61 6.06 -23.32 7.91
C ILE A 61 6.16 -23.32 9.43
N THR A 62 7.35 -23.03 9.96
CA THR A 62 7.58 -23.03 11.41
C THR A 62 6.67 -22.05 12.13
N SER A 63 6.55 -20.82 11.62
CA SER A 63 5.72 -19.79 12.26
C SER A 63 4.24 -20.14 12.21
N LEU A 64 3.74 -20.64 11.08
CA LEU A 64 2.35 -21.06 10.93
C LEU A 64 1.99 -22.23 11.86
N GLN A 65 2.87 -23.21 11.99
CA GLN A 65 2.69 -24.34 12.91
C GLN A 65 2.75 -23.93 14.39
N ASN A 66 3.40 -22.80 14.70
CA ASN A 66 3.49 -22.26 16.05
C ASN A 66 2.50 -21.11 16.32
N GLY A 67 1.45 -20.98 15.53
CA GLY A 67 0.31 -20.13 15.83
C GLY A 67 0.31 -18.76 15.14
N ALA A 68 1.17 -18.52 14.16
CA ALA A 68 1.04 -17.38 13.29
C ALA A 68 -0.25 -17.48 12.45
N ASP A 69 -0.93 -16.37 12.26
CA ASP A 69 -2.15 -16.28 11.46
C ASP A 69 -1.85 -15.95 10.01
N LEU A 70 -0.84 -15.13 9.80
CA LEU A 70 -0.42 -14.61 8.51
C LEU A 70 1.09 -14.52 8.47
N ILE A 71 1.68 -14.94 7.37
CA ILE A 71 3.10 -14.75 7.12
C ILE A 71 3.29 -13.78 5.96
N TRP A 72 4.15 -12.84 6.17
CA TRP A 72 4.62 -11.90 5.20
C TRP A 72 5.88 -12.45 4.53
N ILE A 73 5.74 -12.83 3.25
CA ILE A 73 6.82 -13.40 2.45
C ILE A 73 7.73 -12.27 1.96
N GLU A 74 9.03 -12.53 2.02
CA GLU A 74 10.06 -11.70 1.41
C GLU A 74 10.84 -12.53 0.39
N THR A 75 11.15 -11.90 -0.75
CA THR A 75 11.99 -12.46 -1.81
C THR A 75 13.12 -11.51 -2.15
N GLU A 76 14.10 -11.98 -2.89
CA GLU A 76 15.20 -11.14 -3.38
C GLU A 76 14.81 -10.32 -4.61
N LYS A 77 13.80 -10.80 -5.35
CA LYS A 77 13.30 -10.19 -6.60
C LYS A 77 11.79 -10.34 -6.68
N PRO A 78 11.10 -9.40 -7.33
CA PRO A 78 9.67 -9.50 -7.58
C PRO A 78 9.41 -10.43 -8.78
N HIS A 79 9.57 -11.74 -8.58
CA HIS A 79 9.42 -12.76 -9.62
C HIS A 79 8.30 -13.73 -9.27
N ILE A 80 7.20 -13.70 -10.03
CA ILE A 80 5.94 -14.41 -9.70
C ILE A 80 6.16 -15.93 -9.61
N GLU A 81 6.90 -16.54 -10.54
CA GLU A 81 7.11 -17.98 -10.50
C GLU A 81 7.98 -18.43 -9.30
N GLN A 82 8.94 -17.60 -8.88
CA GLN A 82 9.69 -17.86 -7.65
C GLN A 82 8.78 -17.80 -6.43
N ILE A 83 7.96 -16.75 -6.34
CA ILE A 83 6.97 -16.60 -5.26
C ILE A 83 6.02 -17.78 -5.24
N ALA A 84 5.50 -18.18 -6.40
CA ALA A 84 4.58 -19.30 -6.52
C ALA A 84 5.22 -20.63 -6.10
N GLY A 85 6.45 -20.91 -6.53
CA GLY A 85 7.17 -22.10 -6.11
C GLY A 85 7.38 -22.17 -4.60
N MET A 86 7.69 -21.04 -3.95
CA MET A 86 7.78 -20.97 -2.49
C MET A 86 6.43 -21.22 -1.80
N VAL A 87 5.36 -20.60 -2.34
CA VAL A 87 4.00 -20.77 -1.82
C VAL A 87 3.52 -22.21 -1.97
N ASP A 88 3.78 -22.84 -3.10
CA ASP A 88 3.43 -24.24 -3.34
C ASP A 88 4.10 -25.14 -2.28
N ARG A 89 5.40 -24.97 -2.02
CA ARG A 89 6.15 -25.70 -0.97
C ARG A 89 5.59 -25.46 0.45
N ILE A 90 5.20 -24.23 0.76
CA ILE A 90 4.60 -23.92 2.07
C ILE A 90 3.25 -24.63 2.19
N ARG A 91 2.42 -24.62 1.15
CA ARG A 91 1.07 -25.21 1.16
C ARG A 91 1.07 -26.73 1.08
N GLU A 92 2.13 -27.36 0.62
CA GLU A 92 2.32 -28.80 0.77
C GLU A 92 2.33 -29.23 2.24
N VAL A 93 2.86 -28.40 3.14
CA VAL A 93 2.95 -28.68 4.57
C VAL A 93 1.80 -28.04 5.36
N VAL A 94 1.40 -26.82 4.99
CA VAL A 94 0.32 -26.05 5.62
C VAL A 94 -0.68 -25.62 4.54
N PRO A 95 -1.63 -26.49 4.16
CA PRO A 95 -2.51 -26.28 2.99
C PRO A 95 -3.30 -24.96 3.01
N ASN A 96 -3.68 -24.49 4.19
CA ASN A 96 -4.47 -23.26 4.37
C ASN A 96 -3.59 -22.05 4.76
N ALA A 97 -2.29 -22.08 4.45
CA ALA A 97 -1.37 -21.00 4.77
C ALA A 97 -1.88 -19.67 4.20
N LYS A 98 -2.03 -18.67 5.07
CA LYS A 98 -2.39 -17.31 4.72
C LYS A 98 -1.10 -16.51 4.58
N LEU A 99 -0.90 -15.97 3.37
CA LEU A 99 0.36 -15.36 2.99
C LEU A 99 0.12 -13.97 2.44
N ALA A 100 0.97 -13.03 2.84
CA ALA A 100 1.07 -11.69 2.28
C ALA A 100 2.41 -11.53 1.57
N TYR A 101 2.51 -10.59 0.66
CA TYR A 101 3.75 -10.30 -0.05
C TYR A 101 4.17 -8.85 0.11
N ASN A 102 5.46 -8.64 0.34
CA ASN A 102 6.05 -7.31 0.38
C ASN A 102 6.47 -6.85 -1.01
N ASN A 103 5.73 -5.89 -1.56
CA ASN A 103 6.16 -5.13 -2.73
C ASN A 103 7.24 -4.13 -2.28
N SER A 104 8.43 -4.63 -1.97
CA SER A 104 9.49 -3.83 -1.37
C SER A 104 9.95 -2.69 -2.27
N PRO A 105 10.04 -1.46 -1.76
CA PRO A 105 10.68 -0.34 -2.47
C PRO A 105 12.20 -0.51 -2.60
N SER A 106 12.79 -1.50 -1.92
CA SER A 106 14.20 -1.85 -2.09
C SER A 106 14.48 -2.55 -3.42
N PHE A 107 13.46 -3.08 -4.08
CA PHE A 107 13.60 -3.64 -5.42
C PHE A 107 13.72 -2.51 -6.44
N ASN A 108 14.65 -2.65 -7.36
CA ASN A 108 14.58 -1.87 -8.59
C ASN A 108 13.54 -2.53 -9.52
N TRP A 109 12.27 -2.14 -9.36
CA TRP A 109 11.13 -2.71 -10.10
C TRP A 109 11.33 -2.62 -11.60
N THR A 110 11.68 -1.43 -12.11
CA THR A 110 11.90 -1.20 -13.54
C THR A 110 12.98 -2.14 -14.09
N LEU A 111 14.14 -2.18 -13.44
CA LEU A 111 15.23 -3.04 -13.89
C LEU A 111 14.85 -4.52 -13.86
N ASN A 112 14.26 -4.99 -12.76
CA ASN A 112 13.89 -6.38 -12.60
C ASN A 112 12.89 -6.83 -13.67
N PHE A 113 11.86 -6.03 -13.96
CA PHE A 113 10.86 -6.40 -14.94
C PHE A 113 11.37 -6.27 -16.37
N ARG A 114 12.17 -5.27 -16.69
CA ARG A 114 12.83 -5.17 -18.00
C ARG A 114 13.78 -6.34 -18.25
N GLN A 115 14.52 -6.79 -17.24
CA GLN A 115 15.33 -8.01 -17.34
C GLN A 115 14.48 -9.25 -17.59
N GLN A 116 13.38 -9.42 -16.87
CA GLN A 116 12.47 -10.55 -17.04
C GLN A 116 11.85 -10.57 -18.45
N VAL A 117 11.41 -9.42 -18.96
CA VAL A 117 10.88 -9.32 -20.33
C VAL A 117 11.96 -9.62 -21.37
N PHE A 118 13.15 -9.03 -21.21
CA PHE A 118 14.27 -9.27 -22.09
C PHE A 118 14.63 -10.77 -22.16
N ASP A 119 14.76 -11.40 -20.98
CA ASP A 119 15.15 -12.80 -20.88
C ASP A 119 14.03 -13.73 -21.44
N ALA A 120 12.76 -13.41 -21.22
CA ALA A 120 11.62 -14.13 -21.78
C ALA A 120 11.61 -14.04 -23.32
N TRP A 121 11.77 -12.85 -23.89
CA TRP A 121 11.81 -12.65 -25.33
C TRP A 121 12.99 -13.35 -25.98
N ALA A 122 14.18 -13.29 -25.36
CA ALA A 122 15.33 -14.01 -25.84
C ALA A 122 15.10 -15.53 -25.84
N ALA A 123 14.46 -16.06 -24.81
CA ALA A 123 14.12 -17.49 -24.73
C ALA A 123 13.07 -17.90 -25.77
N GLU A 124 12.17 -17.02 -26.16
CA GLU A 124 11.19 -17.20 -27.23
C GLU A 124 11.78 -17.01 -28.64
N GLY A 125 13.05 -16.60 -28.74
CA GLY A 125 13.72 -16.32 -30.02
C GLY A 125 13.33 -14.98 -30.64
N LYS A 126 12.75 -14.08 -29.90
CA LYS A 126 12.48 -12.70 -30.32
C LYS A 126 13.79 -11.92 -30.42
N ASP A 127 13.89 -11.06 -31.41
CA ASP A 127 15.07 -10.20 -31.57
C ASP A 127 15.11 -9.15 -30.45
N VAL A 128 16.13 -9.23 -29.61
CA VAL A 128 16.40 -8.31 -28.51
C VAL A 128 17.64 -7.44 -28.74
N SER A 129 18.21 -7.47 -29.94
CA SER A 129 19.47 -6.78 -30.28
C SER A 129 19.39 -5.25 -30.16
N ALA A 130 18.18 -4.70 -30.22
CA ALA A 130 17.95 -3.26 -30.01
C ALA A 130 18.13 -2.81 -28.55
N TYR A 131 18.27 -3.75 -27.61
CA TYR A 131 18.31 -3.47 -26.18
C TYR A 131 19.63 -3.90 -25.58
N ASP A 132 20.31 -3.00 -24.88
CA ASP A 132 21.51 -3.33 -24.12
C ASP A 132 21.12 -3.85 -22.73
N ARG A 133 21.29 -5.16 -22.51
CA ARG A 133 20.96 -5.82 -21.24
C ARG A 133 21.69 -5.22 -20.03
N ALA A 134 22.88 -4.65 -20.24
CA ALA A 134 23.64 -4.01 -19.18
C ALA A 134 23.09 -2.61 -18.79
N ASN A 135 22.29 -2.01 -19.67
CA ASN A 135 21.80 -0.64 -19.51
C ASN A 135 20.26 -0.51 -19.57
N LEU A 136 19.52 -1.53 -19.13
CA LEU A 136 18.05 -1.55 -19.18
C LEU A 136 17.37 -0.45 -18.35
N MET A 137 18.12 0.25 -17.48
CA MET A 137 17.61 1.41 -16.75
C MET A 137 17.58 2.71 -17.56
N SER A 138 18.11 2.73 -18.77
CA SER A 138 18.08 3.94 -19.61
C SER A 138 16.65 4.42 -19.82
N ALA A 139 16.45 5.74 -19.65
CA ALA A 139 15.19 6.40 -19.95
C ALA A 139 14.80 6.27 -21.45
N SER A 140 15.76 6.01 -22.33
CA SER A 140 15.50 5.76 -23.75
C SER A 140 14.64 4.53 -24.00
N TYR A 141 14.51 3.64 -23.01
CA TYR A 141 13.68 2.45 -23.11
C TYR A 141 12.27 2.61 -22.52
N ASP A 142 11.94 3.75 -21.90
CA ASP A 142 10.64 3.94 -21.23
C ASP A 142 9.45 3.76 -22.18
N GLU A 143 9.55 4.30 -23.40
CA GLU A 143 8.47 4.24 -24.41
C GLU A 143 8.68 3.14 -25.47
N THR A 144 9.68 2.28 -25.29
CA THR A 144 9.91 1.14 -26.20
C THR A 144 8.94 0.00 -25.91
N GLU A 145 8.87 -0.95 -26.84
CA GLU A 145 8.06 -2.17 -26.64
C GLU A 145 8.48 -2.94 -25.37
N LEU A 146 9.79 -3.03 -25.09
CA LEU A 146 10.32 -3.66 -23.89
C LEU A 146 9.91 -2.91 -22.61
N GLY A 147 10.05 -1.59 -22.60
CA GLY A 147 9.65 -0.75 -21.46
C GLY A 147 8.14 -0.85 -21.19
N THR A 148 7.33 -0.69 -22.23
CA THR A 148 5.88 -0.81 -22.15
C THR A 148 5.43 -2.19 -21.65
N GLN A 149 6.07 -3.26 -22.14
CA GLN A 149 5.76 -4.62 -21.68
C GLN A 149 6.14 -4.83 -20.22
N ALA A 150 7.29 -4.30 -19.78
CA ALA A 150 7.71 -4.36 -18.40
C ALA A 150 6.74 -3.60 -17.46
N ASP A 151 6.33 -2.40 -17.86
CA ASP A 151 5.37 -1.59 -17.10
C ASP A 151 4.01 -2.28 -17.00
N MET A 152 3.56 -2.94 -18.07
CA MET A 152 2.34 -3.74 -18.05
C MET A 152 2.45 -4.94 -17.10
N TRP A 153 3.59 -5.58 -17.00
CA TRP A 153 3.82 -6.66 -16.04
C TRP A 153 3.84 -6.13 -14.60
N ILE A 154 4.47 -4.98 -14.35
CA ILE A 154 4.43 -4.30 -13.04
C ILE A 154 2.99 -3.96 -12.65
N GLN A 155 2.23 -3.36 -13.56
CA GLN A 155 0.82 -2.99 -13.34
C GLN A 155 -0.05 -4.19 -12.97
N ASN A 156 0.22 -5.36 -13.57
CA ASN A 156 -0.55 -6.57 -13.33
C ASN A 156 -0.01 -7.44 -12.18
N PHE A 157 1.11 -7.09 -11.58
CA PHE A 157 1.85 -7.95 -10.65
C PHE A 157 0.99 -8.51 -9.53
N GLN A 158 0.18 -7.69 -8.84
CA GLN A 158 -0.68 -8.16 -7.75
C GLN A 158 -1.76 -9.12 -8.25
N ARG A 159 -2.37 -8.82 -9.41
CA ARG A 159 -3.38 -9.69 -10.03
C ARG A 159 -2.80 -11.04 -10.43
N ASP A 160 -1.64 -11.03 -11.02
CA ASP A 160 -1.00 -12.24 -11.52
C ASP A 160 -0.43 -13.08 -10.35
N SER A 161 0.10 -12.44 -9.32
CA SER A 161 0.47 -13.06 -8.05
C SER A 161 -0.74 -13.71 -7.36
N ALA A 162 -1.90 -13.03 -7.35
CA ALA A 162 -3.12 -13.60 -6.81
C ALA A 162 -3.58 -14.84 -7.60
N LYS A 163 -3.53 -14.78 -8.93
CA LYS A 163 -3.93 -15.90 -9.79
C LYS A 163 -2.98 -17.09 -9.68
N ARG A 164 -1.67 -16.84 -9.70
CA ARG A 164 -0.65 -17.89 -9.78
C ARG A 164 -0.30 -18.47 -8.42
N ALA A 165 -0.20 -17.63 -7.39
CA ALA A 165 0.25 -18.01 -6.05
C ALA A 165 -0.85 -17.90 -4.98
N GLY A 166 -2.02 -17.36 -5.30
CA GLY A 166 -3.09 -17.15 -4.32
C GLY A 166 -2.71 -16.15 -3.23
N ILE A 167 -1.90 -15.15 -3.56
CA ILE A 167 -1.55 -14.05 -2.66
C ILE A 167 -2.45 -12.86 -2.98
N PHE A 168 -3.35 -12.53 -2.05
CA PHE A 168 -4.31 -11.43 -2.19
C PHE A 168 -3.96 -10.20 -1.35
N HIS A 169 -3.05 -10.36 -0.38
CA HIS A 169 -2.62 -9.29 0.49
C HIS A 169 -1.21 -8.85 0.13
N HIS A 170 -1.10 -7.61 -0.31
CA HIS A 170 0.16 -6.99 -0.71
C HIS A 170 0.44 -5.77 0.16
N LEU A 171 1.68 -5.61 0.56
CA LEU A 171 2.17 -4.47 1.32
C LEU A 171 3.20 -3.72 0.49
N ILE A 172 3.22 -2.41 0.61
CA ILE A 172 4.35 -1.58 0.19
C ILE A 172 4.93 -0.97 1.46
N THR A 173 6.18 -1.26 1.76
CA THR A 173 6.83 -0.65 2.92
C THR A 173 7.27 0.78 2.59
N LEU A 174 7.07 1.70 3.53
CA LEU A 174 7.51 3.09 3.43
C LEU A 174 7.01 3.91 2.21
N PRO A 175 5.82 3.66 1.62
CA PRO A 175 5.40 4.41 0.44
C PRO A 175 5.21 5.90 0.75
N THR A 176 4.64 6.21 1.90
CA THR A 176 4.43 7.59 2.36
C THR A 176 5.76 8.31 2.59
N TYR A 177 6.75 7.62 3.18
CA TYR A 177 8.09 8.17 3.37
C TYR A 177 8.73 8.56 2.02
N HIS A 178 8.75 7.66 1.05
CA HIS A 178 9.34 7.94 -0.26
C HIS A 178 8.59 9.05 -1.01
N THR A 179 7.25 9.04 -0.94
CA THR A 179 6.42 10.09 -1.55
C THR A 179 6.69 11.45 -0.90
N ALA A 180 6.73 11.49 0.43
CA ALA A 180 7.02 12.72 1.17
C ALA A 180 8.44 13.23 0.86
N ALA A 181 9.44 12.35 0.86
CA ALA A 181 10.82 12.72 0.56
C ALA A 181 10.98 13.32 -0.84
N LEU A 182 10.41 12.65 -1.86
CA LEU A 182 10.43 13.16 -3.25
C LEU A 182 9.70 14.49 -3.38
N SER A 183 8.52 14.61 -2.79
CA SER A 183 7.72 15.83 -2.88
C SER A 183 8.39 16.99 -2.14
N THR A 184 9.02 16.72 -1.01
CA THR A 184 9.78 17.74 -0.24
C THR A 184 11.01 18.19 -0.98
N ASP A 185 11.77 17.27 -1.59
CA ASP A 185 12.95 17.60 -2.41
C ASP A 185 12.57 18.49 -3.61
N ASN A 186 11.49 18.13 -4.33
CA ASN A 186 10.98 18.93 -5.43
C ASN A 186 10.55 20.33 -4.97
N LEU A 187 9.79 20.40 -3.86
CA LEU A 187 9.37 21.68 -3.29
C LEU A 187 10.58 22.53 -2.90
N ALA A 188 11.61 21.95 -2.27
CA ALA A 188 12.80 22.68 -1.88
C ALA A 188 13.53 23.24 -3.10
N LYS A 189 13.70 22.45 -4.15
CA LYS A 189 14.33 22.89 -5.41
C LYS A 189 13.56 24.04 -6.08
N ASP A 190 12.25 23.94 -6.14
CA ASP A 190 11.39 24.95 -6.75
C ASP A 190 11.32 26.22 -5.91
N TYR A 191 11.16 26.09 -4.59
CA TYR A 191 10.97 27.22 -3.66
C TYR A 191 12.26 28.02 -3.47
N PHE A 192 13.39 27.35 -3.28
CA PHE A 192 14.72 28.02 -3.13
C PHE A 192 15.38 28.37 -4.46
N GLY A 193 14.80 27.90 -5.58
CA GLY A 193 15.22 28.26 -6.92
C GLY A 193 14.54 29.55 -7.40
N GLU A 194 14.35 29.66 -8.72
CA GLU A 194 13.79 30.86 -9.34
C GLU A 194 12.27 31.02 -9.15
N MET A 195 11.56 29.94 -8.76
CA MET A 195 10.10 29.96 -8.66
C MET A 195 9.59 30.56 -7.33
N GLY A 196 10.36 30.53 -6.25
CA GLY A 196 9.92 31.03 -4.93
C GLY A 196 8.56 30.46 -4.51
N MET A 197 7.65 31.32 -4.03
CA MET A 197 6.30 30.90 -3.62
C MET A 197 5.49 30.24 -4.74
N LEU A 198 5.76 30.55 -6.01
CA LEU A 198 5.08 29.90 -7.12
C LEU A 198 5.41 28.40 -7.17
N GLY A 199 6.60 27.98 -6.78
CA GLY A 199 6.98 26.57 -6.64
C GLY A 199 6.04 25.82 -5.71
N TYR A 200 5.75 26.37 -4.53
CA TYR A 200 4.74 25.81 -3.62
C TYR A 200 3.32 25.86 -4.21
N VAL A 201 2.90 27.03 -4.69
CA VAL A 201 1.52 27.22 -5.17
C VAL A 201 1.21 26.33 -6.38
N ALA A 202 2.10 26.29 -7.37
CA ALA A 202 1.90 25.48 -8.56
C ALA A 202 2.19 23.99 -8.34
N GLY A 203 3.22 23.70 -7.56
CA GLY A 203 3.67 22.34 -7.29
C GLY A 203 2.75 21.56 -6.33
N VAL A 204 2.18 22.24 -5.34
CA VAL A 204 1.41 21.63 -4.25
C VAL A 204 -0.01 22.20 -4.19
N GLN A 205 -0.20 23.40 -3.69
CA GLN A 205 -1.50 23.94 -3.29
C GLN A 205 -2.55 23.91 -4.42
N ARG A 206 -2.20 24.34 -5.61
CA ARG A 206 -3.11 24.33 -6.75
C ARG A 206 -3.55 22.92 -7.16
N LYS A 207 -2.66 21.94 -7.01
CA LYS A 207 -2.98 20.53 -7.27
C LYS A 207 -3.92 19.97 -6.20
N GLU A 208 -3.65 20.24 -4.93
CA GLU A 208 -4.51 19.84 -3.81
C GLU A 208 -5.94 20.36 -3.98
N ILE A 209 -6.08 21.67 -4.29
CA ILE A 209 -7.38 22.30 -4.52
C ILE A 209 -8.12 21.59 -5.67
N ARG A 210 -7.46 21.43 -6.83
CA ARG A 210 -8.08 20.84 -8.02
C ARG A 210 -8.44 19.37 -7.87
N GLN A 211 -7.71 18.65 -7.03
CA GLN A 211 -7.93 17.22 -6.76
C GLN A 211 -8.86 17.00 -5.57
N GLY A 212 -9.29 18.05 -4.90
CA GLY A 212 -10.15 17.93 -3.71
C GLY A 212 -9.48 17.24 -2.53
N ILE A 213 -8.16 17.42 -2.37
CA ILE A 213 -7.41 16.80 -1.27
C ILE A 213 -7.80 17.44 0.06
N ALA A 214 -8.24 16.63 1.01
CA ALA A 214 -8.78 17.11 2.29
C ALA A 214 -7.79 17.96 3.10
N CYS A 215 -6.48 17.71 2.98
CA CYS A 215 -5.46 18.46 3.71
C CYS A 215 -5.33 19.94 3.28
N VAL A 216 -5.95 20.36 2.18
CA VAL A 216 -6.13 21.79 1.86
C VAL A 216 -6.78 22.52 3.03
N LYS A 217 -7.70 21.87 3.72
CA LYS A 217 -8.35 22.38 4.94
C LYS A 217 -7.56 21.94 6.19
N HIS A 218 -6.27 22.23 6.22
CA HIS A 218 -5.35 21.75 7.28
C HIS A 218 -5.75 22.17 8.69
N GLN A 219 -6.45 23.29 8.84
CA GLN A 219 -6.96 23.74 10.15
C GLN A 219 -7.99 22.74 10.72
N ASN A 220 -8.92 22.28 9.88
CA ASN A 220 -9.87 21.25 10.28
C ASN A 220 -9.17 19.91 10.52
N MET A 221 -8.21 19.54 9.66
CA MET A 221 -7.42 18.31 9.78
C MET A 221 -6.60 18.28 11.10
N SER A 222 -6.09 19.42 11.53
CA SER A 222 -5.30 19.56 12.77
C SER A 222 -6.17 19.72 14.03
N GLY A 223 -7.51 19.87 13.88
CA GLY A 223 -8.41 20.10 14.98
C GLY A 223 -8.33 21.52 15.59
N SER A 224 -7.81 22.49 14.84
CA SER A 224 -7.73 23.89 15.34
C SER A 224 -9.10 24.49 15.56
N ASP A 225 -10.10 24.11 14.80
CA ASP A 225 -11.50 24.48 14.98
C ASP A 225 -12.04 24.01 16.33
N ILE A 226 -11.78 22.78 16.73
CA ILE A 226 -12.13 22.25 18.03
C ILE A 226 -11.44 23.03 19.16
N GLY A 227 -10.15 23.31 18.97
CA GLY A 227 -9.38 24.14 19.91
C GLY A 227 -9.91 25.56 20.04
N ASP A 228 -10.37 26.15 18.96
CA ASP A 228 -10.98 27.49 18.95
C ASP A 228 -12.36 27.50 19.57
N GLU A 229 -13.20 26.49 19.36
CA GLU A 229 -14.48 26.30 20.04
C GLU A 229 -14.30 26.18 21.56
N HIS A 230 -13.31 25.42 22.02
CA HIS A 230 -12.98 25.33 23.43
C HIS A 230 -12.58 26.69 24.03
N LYS A 231 -11.73 27.44 23.34
CA LYS A 231 -11.32 28.77 23.78
C LYS A 231 -12.51 29.72 23.87
N GLU A 232 -13.39 29.68 22.87
CA GLU A 232 -14.59 30.51 22.86
C GLU A 232 -15.56 30.15 24.00
N TYR A 233 -15.71 28.86 24.28
CA TYR A 233 -16.53 28.37 25.38
C TYR A 233 -16.07 28.92 26.77
N PHE A 234 -14.76 28.94 27.01
CA PHE A 234 -14.22 29.37 28.30
C PHE A 234 -13.95 30.87 28.42
N ALA A 235 -13.61 31.54 27.31
CA ALA A 235 -13.19 32.94 27.30
C ALA A 235 -14.10 33.87 26.49
N GLY A 236 -15.19 33.34 25.93
CA GLY A 236 -16.16 34.11 25.15
C GLY A 236 -15.65 34.44 23.73
N GLU A 237 -16.46 35.19 22.98
CA GLU A 237 -16.20 35.56 21.58
C GLU A 237 -14.90 36.35 21.34
N ALA A 238 -14.37 37.01 22.40
CA ALA A 238 -13.11 37.73 22.35
C ALA A 238 -11.87 36.84 22.47
N ALA A 239 -12.03 35.51 22.57
CA ALA A 239 -10.93 34.58 22.66
C ALA A 239 -10.03 34.65 21.41
N LEU A 240 -8.72 34.59 21.66
CA LEU A 240 -7.73 34.52 20.56
C LEU A 240 -7.84 33.17 19.86
N LYS A 241 -8.39 33.16 18.66
CA LYS A 241 -8.57 31.96 17.82
C LYS A 241 -7.42 31.76 16.86
N ALA A 242 -7.10 30.50 16.56
CA ALA A 242 -6.13 30.15 15.52
C ALA A 242 -6.70 30.39 14.12
N GLY A 243 -8.04 30.19 13.97
CA GLY A 243 -8.76 30.36 12.73
C GLY A 243 -9.37 31.76 12.55
N GLY A 244 -8.90 32.53 11.59
CA GLY A 244 -9.55 33.79 11.17
C GLY A 244 -10.75 33.54 10.27
N LYS A 245 -11.84 34.31 10.48
CA LYS A 245 -13.10 34.14 9.74
C LYS A 245 -12.93 34.18 8.21
N ASP A 246 -12.01 35.02 7.71
CA ASP A 246 -11.82 35.24 6.29
C ASP A 246 -10.59 34.51 5.72
N ASN A 247 -9.74 33.95 6.58
CA ASN A 247 -8.50 33.29 6.17
C ASN A 247 -8.53 31.78 6.30
N THR A 248 -9.11 31.26 7.39
CA THR A 248 -8.99 29.85 7.74
C THR A 248 -10.34 29.15 7.84
N MET A 249 -11.37 29.78 8.38
CA MET A 249 -12.69 29.13 8.51
C MET A 249 -13.40 28.94 7.17
N ASN A 250 -13.26 29.89 6.23
CA ASN A 250 -13.88 29.85 4.89
C ASN A 250 -12.87 29.60 3.77
N GLN A 251 -11.69 29.11 4.13
CA GLN A 251 -10.61 28.85 3.18
C GLN A 251 -11.06 27.86 2.09
N PHE A 252 -10.97 28.27 0.84
CA PHE A 252 -11.34 27.45 -0.33
C PHE A 252 -12.83 27.03 -0.38
N SER A 253 -13.73 27.68 0.35
CA SER A 253 -15.16 27.39 0.27
C SER A 253 -15.77 27.63 -1.12
N ASN A 254 -15.12 28.48 -1.93
CA ASN A 254 -15.54 28.83 -3.29
C ASN A 254 -14.66 28.17 -4.39
N ALA A 255 -13.83 27.20 -4.04
CA ALA A 255 -12.87 26.56 -4.94
C ALA A 255 -13.38 25.22 -5.52
N ALA A 256 -14.70 25.11 -5.72
CA ALA A 256 -15.33 23.97 -6.39
C ALA A 256 -15.60 24.30 -7.86
#